data_b33de9cc45f9eba9d073b7b0f6f46b2a
#
_entry.id   b33de9cc45f9eba9d073b7b0f6f46b2a
#
_cell.length_a   1.000
_cell.length_b   1.000
_cell.length_c   1.000
_cell.angle_alpha   90.00
_cell.angle_beta   90.00
_cell.angle_gamma   90.00
#
_symmetry.space_group_name_H-M   'P 1'
#
loop_
_entity.id
_entity.type
_entity.pdbx_description
1 polymer ?
#
loop_
_entity_poly.entity_id
_entity_poly.type
_entity_poly.pdbx_seq_one_letter_code
_entity_poly.pdbx_strand_id
1 'polypeptide(L)'
;MPIKVIKNLPAITKLAQENIFVMDTERAENQQIRPLNILLINLMPTKEITETQILRALSNSPLQVNLTLLHTASRKSKNTDEQYLETFYRTFEEVEDEFFDGMIITGAPVELMPFEEVDYWPELVEIMNWGEEHVYSTFYICWGAQAGLYHHFGINKCIMDEKLFGVYEHDIYNDRPVLLRGFDEKFWMPHSRHTTVSLQQIKENRDLELLAGSEPTGAAIVRSLDNKHIFVFGHAEYDWDTLNREYERDIKKGMDIAVPENYFPNDDPKQRPIVRWRSVSTLLFTNWLNYYVYQETPYIIEQIQKMKFERDKNLGAYI
;
A
#
# COMPACT_ATOMS: atom_id res chain seq x y z
N MET A 1 17.95 -3.09 -9.26
CA MET A 1 17.98 -2.07 -10.33
C MET A 1 16.91 -1.05 -10.03
N PRO A 2 17.03 0.19 -10.51
CA PRO A 2 16.23 1.28 -9.98
C PRO A 2 14.84 1.36 -10.61
N ILE A 3 13.93 2.02 -9.89
CA ILE A 3 12.60 2.38 -10.38
C ILE A 3 12.73 3.38 -11.51
N LYS A 4 11.99 3.15 -12.60
CA LYS A 4 11.82 4.12 -13.68
C LYS A 4 10.72 5.11 -13.29
N VAL A 5 11.05 6.38 -13.33
CA VAL A 5 10.12 7.47 -12.98
C VAL A 5 10.07 8.52 -14.08
N ILE A 6 8.97 9.29 -14.11
CA ILE A 6 8.82 10.41 -15.02
C ILE A 6 9.90 11.45 -14.70
N LYS A 7 10.56 11.94 -15.74
CA LYS A 7 11.59 12.98 -15.63
C LYS A 7 11.05 14.22 -14.91
N ASN A 8 11.85 14.75 -13.98
CA ASN A 8 11.54 15.92 -13.15
C ASN A 8 10.50 15.69 -12.03
N LEU A 9 10.14 14.46 -11.70
CA LEU A 9 9.34 14.19 -10.51
C LEU A 9 10.11 14.69 -9.25
N PRO A 10 9.51 15.54 -8.38
CA PRO A 10 10.21 16.09 -7.20
C PRO A 10 10.82 15.04 -6.27
N ALA A 11 10.18 13.86 -6.16
CA ALA A 11 10.68 12.75 -5.38
C ALA A 11 12.12 12.31 -5.78
N ILE A 12 12.51 12.48 -7.05
CA ILE A 12 13.85 12.10 -7.55
C ILE A 12 14.96 12.78 -6.75
N THR A 13 14.82 14.11 -6.54
CA THR A 13 15.83 14.90 -5.82
C THR A 13 15.99 14.42 -4.37
N LYS A 14 14.87 14.13 -3.70
CA LYS A 14 14.86 13.65 -2.34
C LYS A 14 15.45 12.25 -2.21
N LEU A 15 15.09 11.34 -3.11
CA LEU A 15 15.61 9.98 -3.14
C LEU A 15 17.13 9.96 -3.43
N ALA A 16 17.61 10.83 -4.32
CA ALA A 16 19.05 10.97 -4.61
C ALA A 16 19.84 11.42 -3.36
N GLN A 17 19.28 12.32 -2.54
CA GLN A 17 19.90 12.75 -1.27
C GLN A 17 20.00 11.59 -0.25
N GLU A 18 19.12 10.59 -0.36
CA GLU A 18 19.11 9.39 0.48
C GLU A 18 19.97 8.25 -0.12
N ASN A 19 20.75 8.51 -1.17
CA ASN A 19 21.52 7.51 -1.94
C ASN A 19 20.64 6.39 -2.55
N ILE A 20 19.38 6.69 -2.81
CA ILE A 20 18.45 5.81 -3.50
C ILE A 20 18.50 6.14 -4.98
N PHE A 21 18.89 5.15 -5.78
CA PHE A 21 19.05 5.33 -7.21
C PHE A 21 17.73 5.12 -7.94
N VAL A 22 17.30 6.13 -8.70
CA VAL A 22 16.16 6.08 -9.63
C VAL A 22 16.67 6.16 -11.05
N MET A 23 16.00 5.50 -11.98
CA MET A 23 16.39 5.46 -13.40
C MET A 23 15.49 6.38 -14.21
N ASP A 24 16.09 7.18 -15.09
CA ASP A 24 15.30 7.91 -16.07
C ASP A 24 14.88 6.99 -17.22
N THR A 25 13.92 7.48 -18.02
CA THR A 25 13.33 6.73 -19.12
C THR A 25 14.38 6.30 -20.17
N GLU A 26 15.30 7.19 -20.52
CA GLU A 26 16.31 6.95 -21.57
C GLU A 26 17.26 5.81 -21.19
N ARG A 27 17.72 5.78 -19.94
CA ARG A 27 18.58 4.71 -19.43
C ARG A 27 17.84 3.38 -19.32
N ALA A 28 16.56 3.41 -18.93
CA ALA A 28 15.73 2.21 -18.81
C ALA A 28 15.49 1.53 -20.17
N GLU A 29 15.23 2.32 -21.21
CA GLU A 29 14.96 1.81 -22.57
C GLU A 29 16.17 1.16 -23.23
N ASN A 30 17.38 1.49 -22.78
CA ASN A 30 18.61 0.84 -23.25
C ASN A 30 18.89 -0.54 -22.62
N GLN A 31 18.03 -1.01 -21.70
CA GLN A 31 18.15 -2.33 -21.09
C GLN A 31 17.09 -3.27 -21.68
N GLN A 32 17.52 -4.41 -22.22
CA GLN A 32 16.63 -5.46 -22.76
C GLN A 32 15.99 -6.29 -21.62
N ILE A 33 15.28 -5.64 -20.70
CA ILE A 33 14.60 -6.28 -19.58
C ILE A 33 13.14 -5.82 -19.60
N ARG A 34 12.19 -6.76 -19.50
CA ARG A 34 10.80 -6.38 -19.31
C ARG A 34 10.64 -5.78 -17.91
N PRO A 35 10.37 -4.48 -17.78
CA PRO A 35 10.08 -3.88 -16.49
C PRO A 35 8.72 -4.36 -15.96
N LEU A 36 8.54 -4.35 -14.65
CA LEU A 36 7.24 -4.52 -14.02
C LEU A 36 6.46 -3.21 -14.10
N ASN A 37 5.24 -3.25 -14.59
CA ASN A 37 4.34 -2.11 -14.61
C ASN A 37 3.52 -2.09 -13.31
N ILE A 38 3.75 -1.11 -12.47
CA ILE A 38 3.05 -0.93 -11.20
C ILE A 38 2.19 0.33 -11.25
N LEU A 39 0.91 0.19 -10.91
CA LEU A 39 -0.04 1.30 -10.81
C LEU A 39 -0.15 1.73 -9.34
N LEU A 40 0.03 3.01 -9.03
CA LEU A 40 -0.16 3.57 -7.70
C LEU A 40 -1.40 4.45 -7.66
N ILE A 41 -2.46 3.97 -7.01
CA ILE A 41 -3.65 4.76 -6.70
C ILE A 41 -3.37 5.55 -5.43
N ASN A 42 -3.00 6.81 -5.58
CA ASN A 42 -2.62 7.66 -4.47
C ASN A 42 -3.83 8.47 -3.96
N LEU A 43 -4.46 7.98 -2.89
CA LEU A 43 -5.63 8.61 -2.26
C LEU A 43 -5.24 9.63 -1.17
N MET A 44 -3.94 9.73 -0.84
CA MET A 44 -3.46 10.63 0.19
C MET A 44 -3.53 12.10 -0.24
N PRO A 45 -3.82 13.02 0.70
CA PRO A 45 -3.92 14.44 0.40
C PRO A 45 -2.56 15.09 0.09
N THR A 46 -1.46 14.56 0.64
CA THR A 46 -0.08 15.01 0.42
C THR A 46 0.64 14.06 -0.52
N LYS A 47 0.31 14.15 -1.81
CA LYS A 47 0.73 13.18 -2.82
C LYS A 47 2.25 13.00 -2.92
N GLU A 48 3.00 14.09 -2.99
CA GLU A 48 4.47 14.08 -3.11
C GLU A 48 5.18 13.33 -1.96
N ILE A 49 4.64 13.42 -0.74
CA ILE A 49 5.18 12.69 0.42
C ILE A 49 4.97 11.20 0.23
N THR A 50 3.74 10.80 -0.09
CA THR A 50 3.37 9.40 -0.28
C THR A 50 4.11 8.78 -1.47
N GLU A 51 4.27 9.50 -2.57
CA GLU A 51 5.09 9.08 -3.71
C GLU A 51 6.52 8.76 -3.28
N THR A 52 7.15 9.68 -2.53
CA THR A 52 8.52 9.50 -2.03
C THR A 52 8.62 8.25 -1.14
N GLN A 53 7.64 8.05 -0.27
CA GLN A 53 7.59 6.90 0.65
C GLN A 53 7.45 5.57 -0.12
N ILE A 54 6.53 5.50 -1.05
CA ILE A 54 6.31 4.29 -1.87
C ILE A 54 7.50 4.03 -2.80
N LEU A 55 8.03 5.06 -3.46
CA LEU A 55 9.23 4.93 -4.31
C LEU A 55 10.43 4.40 -3.51
N ARG A 56 10.64 4.89 -2.29
CA ARG A 56 11.69 4.39 -1.40
C ARG A 56 11.47 2.92 -1.05
N ALA A 57 10.25 2.53 -0.72
CA ALA A 57 9.91 1.15 -0.37
C ALA A 57 10.15 0.18 -1.54
N LEU A 58 9.77 0.57 -2.76
CA LEU A 58 9.95 -0.23 -3.98
C LEU A 58 11.41 -0.25 -4.50
N SER A 59 12.24 0.72 -4.13
CA SER A 59 13.57 0.94 -4.75
C SER A 59 14.61 -0.12 -4.38
N ASN A 60 14.42 -0.88 -3.32
CA ASN A 60 15.39 -1.88 -2.85
C ASN A 60 15.21 -3.24 -3.52
N SER A 61 14.77 -3.25 -4.76
CA SER A 61 14.64 -4.46 -5.59
C SER A 61 15.60 -4.42 -6.77
N PRO A 62 16.17 -5.56 -7.21
CA PRO A 62 16.94 -5.63 -8.45
C PRO A 62 16.04 -5.56 -9.69
N LEU A 63 14.72 -5.64 -9.53
CA LEU A 63 13.76 -5.60 -10.64
C LEU A 63 13.58 -4.18 -11.15
N GLN A 64 13.43 -4.04 -12.46
CA GLN A 64 13.07 -2.76 -13.06
C GLN A 64 11.56 -2.55 -12.92
N VAL A 65 11.15 -1.41 -12.37
CA VAL A 65 9.75 -1.06 -12.14
C VAL A 65 9.41 0.23 -12.85
N ASN A 66 8.38 0.21 -13.69
CA ASN A 66 7.70 1.39 -14.21
C ASN A 66 6.56 1.74 -13.25
N LEU A 67 6.59 2.91 -12.65
CA LEU A 67 5.52 3.36 -11.77
C LEU A 67 4.62 4.36 -12.50
N THR A 68 3.34 4.01 -12.64
CA THR A 68 2.29 4.90 -13.12
C THR A 68 1.52 5.43 -11.92
N LEU A 69 1.42 6.76 -11.80
CA LEU A 69 0.68 7.42 -10.74
C LEU A 69 -0.75 7.69 -11.20
N LEU A 70 -1.74 7.30 -10.40
CA LEU A 70 -3.15 7.54 -10.68
C LEU A 70 -3.80 8.30 -9.53
N HIS A 71 -4.61 9.29 -9.86
CA HIS A 71 -5.49 9.98 -8.93
C HIS A 71 -6.96 9.79 -9.33
N THR A 72 -7.86 9.89 -8.36
CA THR A 72 -9.31 9.86 -8.63
C THR A 72 -9.74 11.17 -9.30
N ALA A 73 -10.38 11.09 -10.47
CA ALA A 73 -10.87 12.23 -11.21
C ALA A 73 -12.18 12.81 -10.61
N SER A 74 -12.98 11.95 -9.97
CA SER A 74 -14.25 12.30 -9.33
C SER A 74 -14.11 13.28 -8.16
N ARG A 75 -12.90 13.48 -7.64
CA ARG A 75 -12.61 14.41 -6.54
C ARG A 75 -11.51 15.40 -6.90
N LYS A 76 -11.84 16.69 -6.81
CA LYS A 76 -10.80 17.74 -6.94
C LYS A 76 -9.86 17.71 -5.72
N SER A 77 -8.56 17.57 -5.96
CA SER A 77 -7.55 17.62 -4.89
C SER A 77 -7.55 19.02 -4.24
N LYS A 78 -7.56 19.04 -2.89
CA LYS A 78 -7.51 20.30 -2.12
C LYS A 78 -6.08 20.73 -1.78
N ASN A 79 -5.14 19.81 -1.78
CA ASN A 79 -3.78 20.02 -1.26
C ASN A 79 -2.68 19.79 -2.29
N THR A 80 -3.03 19.43 -3.51
CA THR A 80 -2.08 19.22 -4.62
C THR A 80 -2.47 20.12 -5.77
N ASP A 81 -1.48 20.80 -6.35
CA ASP A 81 -1.67 21.68 -7.50
C ASP A 81 -2.21 20.88 -8.70
N GLU A 82 -3.16 21.46 -9.42
CA GLU A 82 -3.77 20.86 -10.61
C GLU A 82 -2.71 20.61 -11.69
N GLN A 83 -1.80 21.56 -11.90
CA GLN A 83 -0.69 21.43 -12.85
C GLN A 83 0.25 20.25 -12.48
N TYR A 84 0.44 20.00 -11.18
CA TYR A 84 1.21 18.83 -10.71
C TYR A 84 0.51 17.53 -11.10
N LEU A 85 -0.81 17.45 -10.88
CA LEU A 85 -1.60 16.27 -11.25
C LEU A 85 -1.57 16.05 -12.76
N GLU A 86 -1.82 17.06 -13.56
CA GLU A 86 -1.77 16.98 -15.03
C GLU A 86 -0.39 16.55 -15.56
N THR A 87 0.68 16.89 -14.84
CA THR A 87 2.05 16.56 -15.28
C THR A 87 2.47 15.15 -14.92
N PHE A 88 2.10 14.66 -13.74
CA PHE A 88 2.66 13.44 -13.17
C PHE A 88 1.66 12.31 -12.96
N TYR A 89 0.37 12.64 -12.91
CA TYR A 89 -0.70 11.67 -12.67
C TYR A 89 -1.51 11.41 -13.92
N ARG A 90 -2.11 10.24 -13.94
CA ARG A 90 -3.12 9.85 -14.93
C ARG A 90 -4.46 9.66 -14.25
N THR A 91 -5.52 9.74 -15.01
CA THR A 91 -6.89 9.38 -14.61
C THR A 91 -7.15 7.91 -14.92
N PHE A 92 -8.24 7.35 -14.39
CA PHE A 92 -8.63 5.98 -14.68
C PHE A 92 -8.95 5.78 -16.17
N GLU A 93 -9.68 6.68 -16.79
CA GLU A 93 -10.01 6.67 -18.22
C GLU A 93 -8.76 6.57 -19.13
N GLU A 94 -7.62 7.14 -18.69
CA GLU A 94 -6.37 7.10 -19.46
C GLU A 94 -5.60 5.78 -19.34
N VAL A 95 -5.98 4.90 -18.41
CA VAL A 95 -5.30 3.62 -18.14
C VAL A 95 -6.21 2.40 -18.28
N GLU A 96 -7.50 2.56 -18.50
CA GLU A 96 -8.50 1.48 -18.47
C GLU A 96 -8.23 0.35 -19.48
N ASP A 97 -7.56 0.65 -20.60
CA ASP A 97 -7.17 -0.34 -21.61
C ASP A 97 -5.80 -0.98 -21.33
N GLU A 98 -5.08 -0.56 -20.29
CA GLU A 98 -3.74 -1.05 -19.98
C GLU A 98 -3.77 -2.23 -19.00
N PHE A 99 -2.66 -3.00 -18.95
CA PHE A 99 -2.45 -4.09 -18.01
C PHE A 99 -1.25 -3.79 -17.10
N PHE A 100 -1.36 -4.18 -15.84
CA PHE A 100 -0.33 -3.95 -14.83
C PHE A 100 0.05 -5.25 -14.11
N ASP A 101 1.34 -5.40 -13.82
CA ASP A 101 1.86 -6.50 -13.01
C ASP A 101 1.38 -6.38 -11.55
N GLY A 102 1.27 -5.16 -11.06
CA GLY A 102 0.79 -4.90 -9.71
C GLY A 102 0.12 -3.54 -9.56
N MET A 103 -0.71 -3.42 -8.53
CA MET A 103 -1.36 -2.16 -8.15
C MET A 103 -1.18 -1.92 -6.65
N ILE A 104 -0.94 -0.67 -6.28
CA ILE A 104 -0.91 -0.24 -4.87
C ILE A 104 -2.06 0.76 -4.66
N ILE A 105 -2.91 0.50 -3.67
CA ILE A 105 -3.97 1.44 -3.24
C ILE A 105 -3.61 1.95 -1.85
N THR A 106 -3.37 3.25 -1.74
CA THR A 106 -2.91 3.87 -0.48
C THR A 106 -4.05 4.05 0.53
N GLY A 107 -3.70 4.41 1.75
CA GLY A 107 -4.63 4.95 2.73
C GLY A 107 -5.27 6.26 2.30
N ALA A 108 -6.29 6.69 3.05
CA ALA A 108 -6.96 7.97 2.88
C ALA A 108 -7.50 8.46 4.24
N PRO A 109 -7.49 9.79 4.51
CA PRO A 109 -7.96 10.34 5.79
C PRO A 109 -9.49 10.50 5.82
N VAL A 110 -10.24 9.47 5.44
CA VAL A 110 -11.71 9.42 5.37
C VAL A 110 -12.26 8.21 6.16
N GLU A 111 -11.48 7.68 7.06
CA GLU A 111 -11.76 6.41 7.73
C GLU A 111 -13.02 6.42 8.62
N LEU A 112 -13.42 7.57 9.15
CA LEU A 112 -14.63 7.71 9.96
C LEU A 112 -15.93 7.81 9.14
N MET A 113 -15.82 8.06 7.81
CA MET A 113 -16.98 8.10 6.91
C MET A 113 -17.36 6.67 6.47
N PRO A 114 -18.66 6.32 6.35
CA PRO A 114 -19.06 5.14 5.60
C PRO A 114 -18.42 5.13 4.21
N PHE A 115 -18.12 3.95 3.67
CA PHE A 115 -17.44 3.88 2.36
C PHE A 115 -18.27 4.55 1.27
N GLU A 116 -19.58 4.35 1.27
CA GLU A 116 -20.53 4.87 0.28
C GLU A 116 -20.68 6.40 0.32
N GLU A 117 -20.30 7.05 1.43
CA GLU A 117 -20.32 8.51 1.58
C GLU A 117 -19.01 9.17 1.13
N VAL A 118 -17.99 8.39 0.76
CA VAL A 118 -16.73 8.94 0.24
C VAL A 118 -16.92 9.35 -1.22
N ASP A 119 -16.64 10.61 -1.54
CA ASP A 119 -16.91 11.23 -2.85
C ASP A 119 -16.42 10.39 -4.05
N TYR A 120 -15.25 9.76 -3.92
CA TYR A 120 -14.62 8.94 -4.97
C TYR A 120 -14.86 7.45 -4.80
N TRP A 121 -15.76 7.03 -3.92
CA TRP A 121 -16.03 5.59 -3.69
C TRP A 121 -16.51 4.86 -4.96
N PRO A 122 -17.46 5.40 -5.74
CA PRO A 122 -17.89 4.74 -6.97
C PRO A 122 -16.74 4.50 -7.96
N GLU A 123 -15.87 5.51 -8.16
CA GLU A 123 -14.69 5.38 -9.03
C GLU A 123 -13.68 4.36 -8.47
N LEU A 124 -13.45 4.35 -7.15
CA LEU A 124 -12.56 3.37 -6.53
C LEU A 124 -13.09 1.94 -6.67
N VAL A 125 -14.40 1.73 -6.55
CA VAL A 125 -15.05 0.44 -6.80
C VAL A 125 -14.88 0.00 -8.25
N GLU A 126 -15.02 0.92 -9.19
CA GLU A 126 -14.78 0.66 -10.61
C GLU A 126 -13.34 0.24 -10.87
N ILE A 127 -12.37 0.96 -10.30
CA ILE A 127 -10.94 0.63 -10.39
C ILE A 127 -10.65 -0.75 -9.77
N MET A 128 -11.22 -1.07 -8.60
CA MET A 128 -11.03 -2.37 -7.96
C MET A 128 -11.62 -3.52 -8.81
N ASN A 129 -12.81 -3.33 -9.40
CA ASN A 129 -13.42 -4.31 -10.31
C ASN A 129 -12.60 -4.49 -11.59
N TRP A 130 -12.16 -3.39 -12.20
CA TRP A 130 -11.28 -3.41 -13.37
C TRP A 130 -9.95 -4.12 -13.04
N GLY A 131 -9.41 -3.89 -11.85
CA GLY A 131 -8.19 -4.53 -11.36
C GLY A 131 -8.28 -6.06 -11.32
N GLU A 132 -9.49 -6.63 -11.18
CA GLU A 132 -9.68 -8.08 -11.22
C GLU A 132 -9.24 -8.71 -12.56
N GLU A 133 -9.32 -7.96 -13.65
CA GLU A 133 -9.04 -8.44 -15.00
C GLU A 133 -7.74 -7.88 -15.58
N HIS A 134 -7.29 -6.71 -15.10
CA HIS A 134 -6.17 -5.97 -15.70
C HIS A 134 -4.91 -5.94 -14.82
N VAL A 135 -5.01 -6.34 -13.55
CA VAL A 135 -3.90 -6.32 -12.60
C VAL A 135 -3.64 -7.72 -12.08
N TYR A 136 -2.37 -8.12 -11.96
CA TYR A 136 -2.04 -9.45 -11.44
C TYR A 136 -2.17 -9.52 -9.91
N SER A 137 -1.53 -8.59 -9.16
CA SER A 137 -1.60 -8.54 -7.69
C SER A 137 -1.82 -7.11 -7.19
N THR A 138 -2.70 -6.94 -6.20
CA THR A 138 -3.02 -5.64 -5.61
C THR A 138 -2.60 -5.58 -4.15
N PHE A 139 -1.87 -4.53 -3.79
CA PHE A 139 -1.36 -4.24 -2.45
C PHE A 139 -2.11 -3.03 -1.87
N TYR A 140 -2.89 -3.28 -0.83
CA TYR A 140 -3.72 -2.27 -0.17
C TYR A 140 -3.10 -1.81 1.14
N ILE A 141 -3.09 -0.50 1.41
CA ILE A 141 -2.50 0.10 2.61
C ILE A 141 -3.56 0.79 3.45
N CYS A 142 -3.58 0.52 4.76
CA CYS A 142 -4.39 1.16 5.79
C CYS A 142 -5.88 1.24 5.42
N TRP A 143 -6.42 2.43 5.19
CA TRP A 143 -7.82 2.59 4.75
C TRP A 143 -8.08 1.89 3.42
N GLY A 144 -7.13 1.89 2.50
CA GLY A 144 -7.23 1.11 1.27
C GLY A 144 -7.41 -0.38 1.55
N ALA A 145 -6.72 -0.94 2.56
CA ALA A 145 -6.88 -2.33 2.97
C ALA A 145 -8.30 -2.61 3.52
N GLN A 146 -8.86 -1.69 4.29
CA GLN A 146 -10.24 -1.80 4.76
C GLN A 146 -11.25 -1.70 3.60
N ALA A 147 -11.01 -0.78 2.65
CA ALA A 147 -11.84 -0.61 1.46
C ALA A 147 -11.83 -1.86 0.57
N GLY A 148 -10.66 -2.45 0.32
CA GLY A 148 -10.53 -3.68 -0.43
C GLY A 148 -11.20 -4.88 0.24
N LEU A 149 -11.04 -5.04 1.56
CA LEU A 149 -11.74 -6.11 2.31
C LEU A 149 -13.27 -5.93 2.27
N TYR A 150 -13.74 -4.70 2.38
CA TYR A 150 -15.17 -4.42 2.28
C TYR A 150 -15.70 -4.75 0.88
N HIS A 151 -15.02 -4.29 -0.16
CA HIS A 151 -15.45 -4.46 -1.54
C HIS A 151 -15.42 -5.93 -1.98
N HIS A 152 -14.31 -6.64 -1.76
CA HIS A 152 -14.12 -8.00 -2.29
C HIS A 152 -14.69 -9.09 -1.37
N PHE A 153 -14.73 -8.87 -0.05
CA PHE A 153 -15.06 -9.92 0.93
C PHE A 153 -16.20 -9.53 1.88
N GLY A 154 -16.80 -8.34 1.73
CA GLY A 154 -17.92 -7.89 2.55
C GLY A 154 -17.56 -7.61 4.02
N ILE A 155 -16.26 -7.53 4.36
CA ILE A 155 -15.79 -7.27 5.72
C ILE A 155 -15.69 -5.77 5.96
N ASN A 156 -16.67 -5.21 6.69
CA ASN A 156 -16.71 -3.78 6.98
C ASN A 156 -15.73 -3.39 8.10
N LYS A 157 -15.36 -2.11 8.11
CA LYS A 157 -14.57 -1.51 9.19
C LYS A 157 -15.44 -1.24 10.42
N CYS A 158 -14.79 -1.25 11.59
CA CYS A 158 -15.37 -0.90 12.87
C CYS A 158 -14.61 0.30 13.46
N ILE A 159 -15.32 1.23 14.09
CA ILE A 159 -14.71 2.36 14.82
C ILE A 159 -14.08 1.82 16.11
N MET A 160 -12.86 2.26 16.41
CA MET A 160 -12.14 1.96 17.65
C MET A 160 -12.49 2.99 18.72
N ASP A 161 -12.43 2.61 19.98
CA ASP A 161 -12.67 3.51 21.11
C ASP A 161 -11.65 4.65 21.17
N GLU A 162 -10.39 4.34 20.83
CA GLU A 162 -9.28 5.29 20.77
C GLU A 162 -8.50 5.15 19.44
N LYS A 163 -7.85 6.22 19.02
CA LYS A 163 -6.95 6.20 17.85
C LYS A 163 -5.78 5.27 18.13
N LEU A 164 -5.59 4.26 17.30
CA LEU A 164 -4.37 3.47 17.27
C LEU A 164 -3.25 4.33 16.66
N PHE A 165 -2.33 4.82 17.48
CA PHE A 165 -1.34 5.80 17.07
C PHE A 165 0.02 5.50 17.69
N GLY A 166 0.95 4.99 16.88
CA GLY A 166 2.26 4.59 17.35
C GLY A 166 2.95 3.56 16.47
N VAL A 167 3.96 2.90 17.03
CA VAL A 167 4.70 1.80 16.41
C VAL A 167 4.50 0.55 17.25
N TYR A 168 3.91 -0.47 16.65
CA TYR A 168 3.49 -1.67 17.36
C TYR A 168 4.25 -2.90 16.90
N GLU A 169 4.52 -3.80 17.83
CA GLU A 169 5.08 -5.13 17.58
C GLU A 169 3.97 -6.07 17.11
N HIS A 170 4.29 -6.91 16.12
CA HIS A 170 3.38 -7.88 15.54
C HIS A 170 3.98 -9.27 15.55
N ASP A 171 3.13 -10.26 15.81
CA ASP A 171 3.44 -11.68 15.68
C ASP A 171 3.10 -12.17 14.27
N ILE A 172 3.89 -13.12 13.76
CA ILE A 172 3.58 -13.85 12.53
C ILE A 172 2.81 -15.11 12.93
N TYR A 173 1.63 -15.32 12.31
CA TYR A 173 0.70 -16.37 12.75
C TYR A 173 0.87 -17.70 12.02
N ASN A 174 1.52 -17.73 10.85
CA ASN A 174 1.69 -18.95 10.06
C ASN A 174 3.16 -19.29 9.86
N ASP A 175 3.46 -20.56 9.64
CA ASP A 175 4.81 -21.04 9.36
C ASP A 175 5.36 -20.45 8.04
N ARG A 176 5.97 -19.27 8.15
CA ARG A 176 6.79 -18.63 7.11
C ARG A 176 6.06 -18.32 5.80
N PRO A 177 5.02 -17.48 5.82
CA PRO A 177 4.40 -17.03 4.57
C PRO A 177 5.44 -16.33 3.69
N VAL A 178 5.40 -16.62 2.39
CA VAL A 178 6.39 -16.12 1.42
C VAL A 178 6.47 -14.59 1.42
N LEU A 179 5.36 -13.91 1.67
CA LEU A 179 5.31 -12.45 1.80
C LEU A 179 6.21 -11.93 2.94
N LEU A 180 6.31 -12.69 4.04
CA LEU A 180 7.09 -12.32 5.23
C LEU A 180 8.45 -13.03 5.29
N ARG A 181 8.93 -13.53 4.15
CA ARG A 181 10.23 -14.18 4.08
C ARG A 181 11.35 -13.22 4.48
N GLY A 182 12.17 -13.65 5.43
CA GLY A 182 13.30 -12.88 5.98
C GLY A 182 12.90 -11.96 7.12
N PHE A 183 11.62 -11.91 7.52
CA PHE A 183 11.21 -11.26 8.75
C PHE A 183 11.67 -12.09 9.96
N ASP A 184 11.94 -11.39 11.06
CA ASP A 184 12.05 -12.01 12.37
C ASP A 184 10.66 -12.51 12.84
N GLU A 185 10.61 -13.37 13.84
CA GLU A 185 9.33 -13.91 14.39
C GLU A 185 8.38 -12.80 14.87
N LYS A 186 8.96 -11.65 15.24
CA LYS A 186 8.26 -10.43 15.60
C LYS A 186 8.83 -9.25 14.82
N PHE A 187 7.96 -8.34 14.41
CA PHE A 187 8.37 -7.13 13.70
C PHE A 187 7.56 -5.91 14.11
N TRP A 188 8.13 -4.74 13.89
CA TRP A 188 7.53 -3.45 14.23
C TRP A 188 7.00 -2.73 13.00
N MET A 189 5.79 -2.16 13.12
CA MET A 189 5.18 -1.37 12.05
C MET A 189 4.38 -0.19 12.61
N PRO A 190 4.44 1.01 11.98
CA PRO A 190 3.64 2.17 12.35
C PRO A 190 2.15 1.96 12.08
N HIS A 191 1.31 2.48 12.96
CA HIS A 191 -0.14 2.60 12.77
C HIS A 191 -0.61 4.01 13.10
N SER A 192 -1.58 4.52 12.33
CA SER A 192 -2.27 5.77 12.58
C SER A 192 -3.69 5.65 12.02
N ARG A 193 -4.63 5.16 12.83
CA ARG A 193 -6.00 4.90 12.38
C ARG A 193 -7.01 4.93 13.52
N HIS A 194 -8.26 5.31 13.20
CA HIS A 194 -9.42 5.30 14.10
C HIS A 194 -10.35 4.10 13.87
N THR A 195 -10.04 3.28 12.87
CA THR A 195 -10.87 2.13 12.50
C THR A 195 -10.06 0.86 12.38
N THR A 196 -10.72 -0.27 12.55
CA THR A 196 -10.15 -1.61 12.39
C THR A 196 -11.14 -2.51 11.65
N VAL A 197 -10.79 -3.76 11.45
CA VAL A 197 -11.65 -4.81 10.90
C VAL A 197 -11.79 -5.96 11.87
N SER A 198 -12.87 -6.72 11.79
CA SER A 198 -13.10 -7.87 12.66
C SER A 198 -12.14 -9.02 12.35
N LEU A 199 -11.27 -9.35 13.31
CA LEU A 199 -10.41 -10.56 13.23
C LEU A 199 -11.21 -11.84 13.08
N GLN A 200 -12.40 -11.92 13.72
CA GLN A 200 -13.26 -13.07 13.62
C GLN A 200 -13.76 -13.25 12.19
N GLN A 201 -14.26 -12.20 11.54
CA GLN A 201 -14.71 -12.26 10.15
C GLN A 201 -13.59 -12.65 9.18
N ILE A 202 -12.35 -12.16 9.41
CA ILE A 202 -11.19 -12.56 8.61
C ILE A 202 -10.92 -14.05 8.77
N LYS A 203 -10.89 -14.56 10.02
CA LYS A 203 -10.60 -15.98 10.32
C LYS A 203 -11.70 -16.94 9.86
N GLU A 204 -12.94 -16.50 9.82
CA GLU A 204 -14.08 -17.28 9.33
C GLU A 204 -14.21 -17.27 7.81
N ASN A 205 -13.60 -16.31 7.13
CA ASN A 205 -13.60 -16.23 5.67
C ASN A 205 -12.61 -17.24 5.09
N ARG A 206 -13.12 -18.15 4.24
CA ARG A 206 -12.35 -19.26 3.67
C ARG A 206 -11.36 -18.83 2.59
N ASP A 207 -11.52 -17.63 2.04
CA ASP A 207 -10.70 -17.09 0.95
C ASP A 207 -9.60 -16.16 1.47
N LEU A 208 -9.53 -15.95 2.79
CA LEU A 208 -8.56 -15.07 3.43
C LEU A 208 -7.63 -15.82 4.39
N GLU A 209 -6.42 -15.33 4.51
CA GLU A 209 -5.41 -15.78 5.45
C GLU A 209 -4.86 -14.60 6.25
N LEU A 210 -4.95 -14.67 7.57
CA LEU A 210 -4.31 -13.72 8.49
C LEU A 210 -2.85 -14.10 8.66
N LEU A 211 -1.93 -13.28 8.15
CA LEU A 211 -0.49 -13.56 8.19
C LEU A 211 0.18 -12.99 9.44
N ALA A 212 -0.20 -11.80 9.87
CA ALA A 212 0.39 -11.15 11.03
C ALA A 212 -0.57 -10.19 11.71
N GLY A 213 -0.36 -9.96 13.02
CA GLY A 213 -1.12 -9.04 13.84
C GLY A 213 -0.63 -9.05 15.28
N SER A 214 -1.34 -8.33 16.14
CA SER A 214 -1.12 -8.33 17.59
C SER A 214 -2.41 -8.00 18.33
N GLU A 215 -2.43 -8.22 19.66
CA GLU A 215 -3.60 -7.90 20.46
C GLU A 215 -4.02 -6.43 20.34
N PRO A 216 -3.12 -5.43 20.47
CA PRO A 216 -3.54 -4.02 20.39
C PRO A 216 -3.93 -3.56 18.99
N THR A 217 -3.37 -4.17 17.94
CA THR A 217 -3.62 -3.70 16.57
C THR A 217 -4.69 -4.51 15.83
N GLY A 218 -5.02 -5.71 16.30
CA GLY A 218 -5.79 -6.65 15.53
C GLY A 218 -5.01 -7.17 14.31
N ALA A 219 -5.63 -7.23 13.14
CA ALA A 219 -4.96 -7.61 11.91
C ALA A 219 -3.91 -6.57 11.50
N ALA A 220 -2.72 -7.03 11.13
CA ALA A 220 -1.66 -6.21 10.54
C ALA A 220 -1.48 -6.51 9.06
N ILE A 221 -1.44 -7.80 8.69
CA ILE A 221 -1.29 -8.24 7.30
C ILE A 221 -2.23 -9.43 7.04
N VAL A 222 -3.04 -9.30 6.00
CA VAL A 222 -3.95 -10.33 5.50
C VAL A 222 -3.71 -10.50 4.01
N ARG A 223 -3.87 -11.72 3.49
CA ARG A 223 -3.86 -11.97 2.04
C ARG A 223 -5.09 -12.77 1.61
N SER A 224 -5.45 -12.68 0.36
CA SER A 224 -6.36 -13.64 -0.28
C SER A 224 -5.62 -14.94 -0.61
N LEU A 225 -6.30 -16.09 -0.55
CA LEU A 225 -5.66 -17.40 -0.80
C LEU A 225 -5.18 -17.56 -2.25
N ASP A 226 -5.78 -16.84 -3.19
CA ASP A 226 -5.35 -16.78 -4.59
C ASP A 226 -4.11 -15.90 -4.81
N ASN A 227 -3.56 -15.28 -3.75
CA ASN A 227 -2.42 -14.36 -3.78
C ASN A 227 -2.66 -13.03 -4.53
N LYS A 228 -3.89 -12.75 -4.93
CA LYS A 228 -4.21 -11.54 -5.70
C LYS A 228 -4.23 -10.29 -4.83
N HIS A 229 -4.78 -10.38 -3.62
CA HIS A 229 -4.98 -9.24 -2.73
C HIS A 229 -4.13 -9.35 -1.48
N ILE A 230 -3.33 -8.32 -1.21
CA ILE A 230 -2.52 -8.16 0.00
C ILE A 230 -3.03 -6.94 0.76
N PHE A 231 -3.48 -7.12 1.99
CA PHE A 231 -4.03 -6.07 2.84
C PHE A 231 -3.09 -5.79 4.01
N VAL A 232 -2.52 -4.60 4.06
CA VAL A 232 -1.60 -4.15 5.11
C VAL A 232 -2.22 -2.98 5.86
N PHE A 233 -2.54 -3.18 7.13
CA PHE A 233 -3.26 -2.19 7.95
C PHE A 233 -2.36 -1.15 8.60
N GLY A 234 -1.07 -1.40 8.67
CA GLY A 234 -0.08 -0.44 9.13
C GLY A 234 0.60 0.27 7.97
N HIS A 235 1.58 1.10 8.30
CA HIS A 235 2.27 1.98 7.38
C HIS A 235 3.78 1.69 7.35
N ALA A 236 4.15 0.57 6.71
CA ALA A 236 5.56 0.21 6.56
C ALA A 236 6.35 1.26 5.72
N GLU A 237 5.66 2.00 4.85
CA GLU A 237 6.22 3.03 3.97
C GLU A 237 6.57 4.35 4.68
N TYR A 238 6.09 4.58 5.91
CA TYR A 238 6.24 5.86 6.61
C TYR A 238 7.69 6.30 6.82
N ASP A 239 7.91 7.60 6.67
CA ASP A 239 9.14 8.27 7.07
C ASP A 239 9.33 8.26 8.59
N TRP A 240 10.58 8.45 9.01
CA TRP A 240 10.93 8.50 10.43
C TRP A 240 10.17 9.57 11.22
N ASP A 241 9.71 10.64 10.58
CA ASP A 241 9.05 11.79 11.19
C ASP A 241 7.54 11.89 10.87
N THR A 242 6.96 10.91 10.14
CA THR A 242 5.56 11.00 9.71
C THR A 242 4.60 11.07 10.90
N LEU A 243 4.73 10.17 11.88
CA LEU A 243 3.86 10.21 13.06
C LEU A 243 4.10 11.48 13.91
N ASN A 244 5.33 12.00 13.95
CA ASN A 244 5.61 13.26 14.63
C ASN A 244 4.91 14.44 13.95
N ARG A 245 4.96 14.50 12.62
CA ARG A 245 4.23 15.53 11.86
C ARG A 245 2.73 15.46 12.04
N GLU A 246 2.17 14.24 12.13
CA GLU A 246 0.76 14.04 12.45
C GLU A 246 0.45 14.52 13.87
N TYR A 247 1.24 14.12 14.87
CA TYR A 247 1.11 14.52 16.25
C TYR A 247 1.13 16.05 16.43
N GLU A 248 2.15 16.71 15.86
CA GLU A 248 2.26 18.18 15.92
C GLU A 248 1.10 18.89 15.20
N ARG A 249 0.65 18.35 14.05
CA ARG A 249 -0.50 18.87 13.32
C ARG A 249 -1.76 18.83 14.17
N ASP A 250 -2.01 17.71 14.84
CA ASP A 250 -3.24 17.47 15.57
C ASP A 250 -3.25 18.27 16.88
N ILE A 251 -2.11 18.44 17.55
CA ILE A 251 -1.95 19.39 18.68
C ILE A 251 -2.24 20.84 18.24
N LYS A 252 -1.67 21.27 17.11
CA LYS A 252 -1.90 22.63 16.56
C LYS A 252 -3.38 22.89 16.26
N LYS A 253 -4.15 21.85 15.95
CA LYS A 253 -5.61 21.92 15.77
C LYS A 253 -6.39 21.89 17.07
N GLY A 254 -5.73 21.78 18.21
CA GLY A 254 -6.37 21.68 19.54
C GLY A 254 -7.04 20.34 19.81
N MET A 255 -6.64 19.30 19.08
CA MET A 255 -7.15 17.94 19.30
C MET A 255 -6.49 17.34 20.54
N ASP A 256 -7.28 16.59 21.33
CA ASP A 256 -6.77 15.76 22.41
C ASP A 256 -6.19 14.47 21.80
N ILE A 257 -4.88 14.44 21.61
CA ILE A 257 -4.16 13.33 21.00
C ILE A 257 -3.05 12.84 21.91
N ALA A 258 -2.98 11.53 22.12
CA ALA A 258 -1.90 10.91 22.87
C ALA A 258 -0.56 10.98 22.08
N VAL A 259 0.55 10.94 22.82
CA VAL A 259 1.87 10.75 22.24
C VAL A 259 1.90 9.40 21.51
N PRO A 260 2.46 9.32 20.28
CA PRO A 260 2.54 8.05 19.56
C PRO A 260 3.30 7.00 20.36
N GLU A 261 2.65 5.86 20.63
CA GLU A 261 3.23 4.77 21.43
C GLU A 261 4.49 4.18 20.80
N ASN A 262 5.49 3.85 21.61
CA ASN A 262 6.75 3.20 21.20
C ASN A 262 7.51 3.92 20.07
N TYR A 263 7.23 5.18 19.85
CA TYR A 263 7.80 5.96 18.76
C TYR A 263 8.95 6.87 19.23
N PHE A 264 8.76 7.63 20.29
CA PHE A 264 9.80 8.44 20.89
C PHE A 264 10.56 7.67 21.99
N PRO A 265 11.87 7.93 22.19
CA PRO A 265 12.57 7.43 23.37
C PRO A 265 11.88 7.92 24.67
N ASN A 266 11.54 7.00 25.56
CA ASN A 266 10.86 7.29 26.84
C ASN A 266 9.54 8.09 26.69
N ASP A 267 8.87 7.97 25.55
CA ASP A 267 7.66 8.73 25.18
C ASP A 267 7.81 10.25 25.24
N ASP A 268 9.05 10.75 25.12
CA ASP A 268 9.37 12.19 25.12
C ASP A 268 9.36 12.75 23.68
N PRO A 269 8.32 13.54 23.29
CA PRO A 269 8.20 14.07 21.92
C PRO A 269 9.27 15.12 21.56
N LYS A 270 10.14 15.51 22.51
CA LYS A 270 11.29 16.37 22.23
C LYS A 270 12.49 15.60 21.72
N GLN A 271 12.48 14.28 21.83
CA GLN A 271 13.54 13.41 21.36
C GLN A 271 13.27 12.96 19.92
N ARG A 272 14.35 12.64 19.20
CA ARG A 272 14.23 12.11 17.85
C ARG A 272 13.61 10.71 17.89
N PRO A 273 12.59 10.41 17.05
CA PRO A 273 11.97 9.09 16.95
C PRO A 273 12.94 7.96 16.62
N ILE A 274 12.64 6.76 17.11
CA ILE A 274 13.39 5.54 16.82
C ILE A 274 12.70 4.79 15.68
N VAL A 275 13.37 4.65 14.55
CA VAL A 275 12.87 3.86 13.41
C VAL A 275 13.17 2.38 13.64
N ARG A 276 12.10 1.56 13.68
CA ARG A 276 12.19 0.10 13.88
C ARG A 276 11.54 -0.69 12.74
N TRP A 277 11.03 -0.03 11.70
CA TRP A 277 10.26 -0.65 10.61
C TRP A 277 10.90 -0.55 9.22
N ARG A 278 12.09 0.04 9.09
CA ARG A 278 12.74 0.24 7.78
C ARG A 278 13.10 -1.07 7.08
N SER A 279 13.63 -2.05 7.83
CA SER A 279 13.93 -3.38 7.29
C SER A 279 12.65 -4.12 6.91
N VAL A 280 11.61 -4.00 7.72
CA VAL A 280 10.27 -4.54 7.48
C VAL A 280 9.69 -3.97 6.18
N SER A 281 9.73 -2.64 6.02
CA SER A 281 9.30 -1.98 4.77
C SER A 281 10.02 -2.56 3.55
N THR A 282 11.34 -2.60 3.61
CA THR A 282 12.17 -3.12 2.52
C THR A 282 11.81 -4.56 2.16
N LEU A 283 11.71 -5.44 3.15
CA LEU A 283 11.41 -6.85 2.93
C LEU A 283 9.98 -7.03 2.40
N LEU A 284 8.99 -6.36 2.99
CA LEU A 284 7.59 -6.49 2.62
C LEU A 284 7.36 -6.14 1.15
N PHE A 285 7.82 -4.98 0.72
CA PHE A 285 7.65 -4.53 -0.66
C PHE A 285 8.51 -5.33 -1.65
N THR A 286 9.74 -5.71 -1.27
CA THR A 286 10.60 -6.56 -2.11
C THR A 286 10.01 -7.96 -2.27
N ASN A 287 9.47 -8.55 -1.21
CA ASN A 287 8.84 -9.87 -1.26
C ASN A 287 7.56 -9.84 -2.11
N TRP A 288 6.73 -8.79 -1.96
CA TRP A 288 5.58 -8.61 -2.83
C TRP A 288 5.99 -8.51 -4.30
N LEU A 289 6.92 -7.61 -4.65
CA LEU A 289 7.39 -7.46 -6.02
C LEU A 289 7.98 -8.76 -6.58
N ASN A 290 8.74 -9.51 -5.77
CA ASN A 290 9.43 -10.71 -6.25
C ASN A 290 8.50 -11.92 -6.35
N TYR A 291 7.71 -12.20 -5.30
CA TYR A 291 6.98 -13.46 -5.17
C TYR A 291 5.51 -13.39 -5.56
N TYR A 292 4.89 -12.21 -5.55
CA TYR A 292 3.48 -12.02 -5.89
C TYR A 292 3.27 -11.29 -7.21
N VAL A 293 4.33 -10.64 -7.70
CA VAL A 293 4.29 -9.90 -8.96
C VAL A 293 5.22 -10.57 -9.98
N TYR A 294 6.54 -10.46 -9.84
CA TYR A 294 7.50 -10.85 -10.87
C TYR A 294 7.47 -12.33 -11.23
N GLN A 295 7.43 -13.23 -10.24
CA GLN A 295 7.47 -14.67 -10.49
C GLN A 295 6.15 -15.24 -11.00
N GLU A 296 5.05 -14.56 -10.76
CA GLU A 296 3.70 -15.05 -11.02
C GLU A 296 3.06 -14.41 -12.27
N THR A 297 3.45 -13.16 -12.59
CA THR A 297 2.87 -12.47 -13.75
C THR A 297 3.35 -13.11 -15.06
N PRO A 298 2.44 -13.36 -16.02
CA PRO A 298 2.82 -13.92 -17.33
C PRO A 298 3.73 -12.96 -18.09
N TYR A 299 4.66 -13.50 -18.90
CA TYR A 299 5.56 -12.68 -19.69
C TYR A 299 4.80 -11.75 -20.66
N ILE A 300 3.73 -12.26 -21.26
CA ILE A 300 2.78 -11.48 -22.05
C ILE A 300 1.65 -11.07 -21.12
N ILE A 301 1.67 -9.80 -20.69
CA ILE A 301 0.83 -9.30 -19.59
C ILE A 301 -0.68 -9.42 -19.89
N GLU A 302 -1.10 -9.31 -21.13
CA GLU A 302 -2.50 -9.44 -21.55
C GLU A 302 -3.08 -10.85 -21.28
N GLN A 303 -2.22 -11.82 -20.97
CA GLN A 303 -2.68 -13.16 -20.57
C GLN A 303 -3.27 -13.21 -19.16
N ILE A 304 -3.19 -12.14 -18.37
CA ILE A 304 -3.80 -12.03 -17.03
C ILE A 304 -5.29 -12.37 -17.08
N GLN A 305 -6.02 -11.88 -18.07
CA GLN A 305 -7.45 -12.18 -18.25
C GLN A 305 -7.74 -13.69 -18.41
N LYS A 306 -6.84 -14.42 -19.08
CA LYS A 306 -6.99 -15.87 -19.24
C LYS A 306 -6.70 -16.63 -17.96
N MET A 307 -5.75 -16.14 -17.17
CA MET A 307 -5.38 -16.74 -15.89
C MET A 307 -6.50 -16.64 -14.86
N LYS A 308 -7.27 -15.55 -14.86
CA LYS A 308 -8.48 -15.43 -14.03
C LYS A 308 -9.46 -16.57 -14.29
N PHE A 309 -9.75 -16.83 -15.55
CA PHE A 309 -10.66 -17.90 -15.95
C PHE A 309 -10.19 -19.30 -15.50
N GLU A 310 -8.89 -19.53 -15.43
CA GLU A 310 -8.31 -20.79 -14.92
C GLU A 310 -8.31 -20.86 -13.40
N ARG A 311 -8.07 -19.74 -12.69
CA ARG A 311 -8.18 -19.64 -11.23
C ARG A 311 -9.61 -19.92 -10.75
N ASP A 312 -10.59 -19.28 -11.36
CA ASP A 312 -12.00 -19.47 -11.03
C ASP A 312 -12.46 -20.92 -11.27
N LYS A 313 -11.93 -21.60 -12.30
CA LYS A 313 -12.17 -23.03 -12.53
C LYS A 313 -11.55 -23.92 -11.47
N ASN A 314 -10.35 -23.60 -11.01
CA ASN A 314 -9.65 -24.40 -10.00
C ASN A 314 -10.27 -24.25 -8.61
N LEU A 315 -10.76 -23.06 -8.25
CA LEU A 315 -11.53 -22.84 -7.02
C LEU A 315 -12.84 -23.66 -7.03
N GLY A 316 -13.51 -23.78 -8.18
CA GLY A 316 -14.70 -24.62 -8.33
C GLY A 316 -14.46 -26.12 -8.33
N ALA A 317 -13.21 -26.58 -8.50
CA ALA A 317 -12.85 -28.00 -8.48
C ALA A 317 -12.48 -28.54 -7.08
N TYR A 318 -12.37 -27.68 -6.08
CA TYR A 318 -12.10 -28.02 -4.68
C TYR A 318 -13.33 -27.89 -3.76
N ILE A 319 -14.51 -27.64 -4.33
CA ILE A 319 -15.82 -27.74 -3.66
C ILE A 319 -16.50 -29.01 -4.10
#